data_7e9fab6a7ff9a544513c0554bef67023
#
_entry.id   7e9fab6a7ff9a544513c0554bef67023
#
_cell.length_a   1.000
_cell.length_b   1.000
_cell.length_c   1.000
_cell.angle_alpha   90.00
_cell.angle_beta   90.00
_cell.angle_gamma   90.00
#
_symmetry.space_group_name_H-M   'P 1'
#
loop_
_entity.id
_entity.type
_entity.pdbx_description
1 polymer ?
#
loop_
_entity_poly.entity_id
_entity_poly.type
_entity_poly.pdbx_seq_one_letter_code
_entity_poly.pdbx_strand_id
1 'polypeptide(L)'
;MKLSLASLALLAASASAFTAVTPAGRASTSLNILAGTQSATERVANVMAARPEENEAIDALVKKNFPGAISNKAMETKIASILEAKGFTPANTLLCTSLCCDELARNLEDDLNKVYGHNFNLGGLSGFPFAGNTGFGAMSAHVPDDGFCLLVHGPHVGISKDGVIGKVERSGIALVDNCCGSAIAASNYLKGITDGGAKITTKLQQFSDFQQGAVQELILPHGKRLNDADNRMKELPYALYDSQDILVRDIINGGKGGIKQGLALLSGIQINTGPDTLDYFHPLRFDYYDSDGNMVGSMLSKL
;
A
#
# COMPACT_ATOMS: atom_id res chain seq x y z
N MET A 1 52.82 -29.68 -3.20
CA MET A 1 52.73 -28.39 -2.53
C MET A 1 51.77 -28.56 -1.35
N LYS A 2 52.32 -28.61 -0.12
CA LYS A 2 51.55 -28.86 1.12
C LYS A 2 50.96 -27.49 1.57
N LEU A 3 49.64 -27.33 1.58
CA LEU A 3 48.96 -26.20 2.19
C LEU A 3 48.72 -26.52 3.67
N SER A 4 49.19 -25.59 4.49
CA SER A 4 49.26 -25.63 5.95
C SER A 4 47.89 -25.50 6.61
N LEU A 5 47.63 -26.37 7.59
CA LEU A 5 46.44 -26.48 8.45
C LEU A 5 46.41 -25.41 9.57
N ALA A 6 46.76 -24.16 9.30
CA ALA A 6 46.87 -23.12 10.34
C ALA A 6 45.86 -21.96 10.25
N SER A 7 44.75 -22.09 9.51
CA SER A 7 43.77 -20.99 9.34
C SER A 7 42.33 -21.31 9.77
N LEU A 8 42.14 -22.31 10.64
CA LEU A 8 40.79 -22.71 11.08
C LEU A 8 40.56 -22.59 12.60
N ALA A 9 41.26 -21.70 13.28
CA ALA A 9 41.16 -21.58 14.72
C ALA A 9 40.98 -20.12 15.23
N LEU A 10 40.21 -19.27 14.53
CA LEU A 10 39.94 -17.88 15.01
C LEU A 10 38.52 -17.41 14.78
N LEU A 11 37.52 -18.28 14.87
CA LEU A 11 36.08 -17.89 14.74
C LEU A 11 35.21 -18.53 15.82
N ALA A 12 35.74 -18.73 17.03
CA ALA A 12 34.99 -19.27 18.16
C ALA A 12 35.32 -18.56 19.47
N ALA A 13 35.20 -17.23 19.53
CA ALA A 13 35.26 -16.48 20.79
C ALA A 13 34.66 -15.07 20.66
N SER A 14 33.34 -14.95 20.49
CA SER A 14 32.60 -13.73 20.84
C SER A 14 31.11 -14.01 21.01
N ALA A 15 30.77 -15.00 21.82
CA ALA A 15 29.43 -15.25 22.33
C ALA A 15 29.44 -15.20 23.85
N SER A 16 29.54 -14.02 24.42
CA SER A 16 29.18 -13.80 25.84
C SER A 16 29.17 -12.30 26.12
N ALA A 17 28.02 -11.81 26.38
CA ALA A 17 27.58 -10.70 27.24
C ALA A 17 26.38 -9.96 26.66
N PHE A 18 25.26 -10.64 26.48
CA PHE A 18 23.97 -9.95 26.62
C PHE A 18 23.40 -10.37 27.98
N THR A 19 23.74 -9.64 29.01
CA THR A 19 23.00 -9.68 30.29
C THR A 19 21.60 -9.17 30.01
N ALA A 20 20.60 -10.02 30.17
CA ALA A 20 19.19 -9.66 30.14
C ALA A 20 18.93 -8.67 31.27
N VAL A 21 18.76 -7.40 30.94
CA VAL A 21 18.14 -6.41 31.83
C VAL A 21 16.63 -6.69 31.77
N THR A 22 16.12 -7.30 32.84
CA THR A 22 14.69 -7.42 33.07
C THR A 22 14.11 -6.00 33.24
N PRO A 23 13.20 -5.53 32.38
CA PRO A 23 12.51 -4.27 32.64
C PRO A 23 11.54 -4.48 33.78
N ALA A 24 11.65 -3.63 34.81
CA ALA A 24 10.67 -3.51 35.89
C ALA A 24 9.27 -3.34 35.30
N GLY A 25 8.29 -4.03 35.91
CA GLY A 25 6.94 -4.18 35.42
C GLY A 25 6.27 -2.87 34.99
N ARG A 26 5.86 -2.83 33.73
CA ARG A 26 4.86 -1.89 33.25
C ARG A 26 3.48 -2.51 33.48
N ALA A 27 2.73 -1.87 34.37
CA ALA A 27 1.29 -2.05 34.47
C ALA A 27 0.64 -1.61 33.14
N SER A 28 0.39 -2.54 32.24
CA SER A 28 -0.29 -2.32 30.96
C SER A 28 -1.11 -3.55 30.53
N THR A 29 -1.70 -4.27 31.48
CA THR A 29 -2.43 -5.49 31.17
C THR A 29 -3.93 -5.31 30.94
N SER A 30 -4.51 -4.16 31.26
CA SER A 30 -5.95 -3.96 31.10
C SER A 30 -6.38 -3.45 29.71
N LEU A 31 -5.53 -2.72 28.99
CA LEU A 31 -5.85 -2.26 27.63
C LEU A 31 -5.73 -3.35 26.56
N ASN A 32 -4.84 -4.32 26.75
CA ASN A 32 -4.62 -5.40 25.76
C ASN A 32 -5.69 -6.49 25.78
N ILE A 33 -6.38 -6.69 26.94
CA ILE A 33 -7.43 -7.71 27.04
C ILE A 33 -8.71 -7.25 26.33
N LEU A 34 -9.02 -5.96 26.36
CA LEU A 34 -10.18 -5.39 25.65
C LEU A 34 -9.92 -5.31 24.12
N ALA A 35 -8.69 -5.09 23.69
CA ALA A 35 -8.35 -5.03 22.28
C ALA A 35 -8.54 -6.38 21.53
N GLY A 36 -8.46 -7.52 22.24
CA GLY A 36 -8.67 -8.84 21.64
C GLY A 36 -10.11 -9.21 21.33
N THR A 37 -11.09 -8.51 21.89
CA THR A 37 -12.53 -8.82 21.78
C THR A 37 -13.31 -7.88 20.86
N GLN A 38 -12.71 -6.75 20.48
CA GLN A 38 -13.38 -5.77 19.61
C GLN A 38 -13.45 -6.27 18.16
N SER A 39 -14.61 -6.07 17.53
CA SER A 39 -14.83 -6.30 16.11
C SER A 39 -14.01 -5.31 15.25
N ALA A 40 -13.84 -5.62 13.95
CA ALA A 40 -13.17 -4.70 13.03
C ALA A 40 -13.94 -3.37 12.91
N THR A 41 -15.25 -3.43 12.88
CA THR A 41 -16.13 -2.23 12.83
C THR A 41 -15.96 -1.34 14.05
N GLU A 42 -15.90 -1.90 15.28
CA GLU A 42 -15.64 -1.14 16.49
C GLU A 42 -14.24 -0.49 16.50
N ARG A 43 -13.23 -1.22 16.02
CA ARG A 43 -11.87 -0.68 15.90
C ARG A 43 -11.79 0.47 14.89
N VAL A 44 -12.42 0.35 13.73
CA VAL A 44 -12.50 1.43 12.73
C VAL A 44 -13.15 2.68 13.36
N ALA A 45 -14.24 2.53 14.08
CA ALA A 45 -14.90 3.67 14.73
C ALA A 45 -13.94 4.42 15.68
N ASN A 46 -13.16 3.69 16.47
CA ASN A 46 -12.17 4.29 17.38
C ASN A 46 -11.02 4.96 16.62
N VAL A 47 -10.53 4.37 15.54
CA VAL A 47 -9.47 4.95 14.71
C VAL A 47 -9.94 6.24 14.04
N MET A 48 -11.14 6.21 13.46
CA MET A 48 -11.70 7.36 12.74
C MET A 48 -12.12 8.51 13.65
N ALA A 49 -12.41 8.25 14.94
CA ALA A 49 -12.66 9.31 15.93
C ALA A 49 -11.43 10.21 16.17
N ALA A 50 -10.22 9.72 15.86
CA ALA A 50 -8.98 10.48 15.98
C ALA A 50 -8.55 11.18 14.68
N ARG A 51 -9.30 10.99 13.60
CA ARG A 51 -9.01 11.62 12.30
C ARG A 51 -9.78 12.94 12.12
N PRO A 52 -9.32 13.85 11.26
CA PRO A 52 -10.06 15.05 10.92
C PRO A 52 -11.49 14.74 10.46
N GLU A 53 -12.40 15.68 10.69
CA GLU A 53 -13.74 15.58 10.11
C GLU A 53 -13.71 15.79 8.58
N GLU A 54 -14.74 15.30 7.90
CA GLU A 54 -14.91 15.53 6.47
C GLU A 54 -15.07 17.03 6.17
N ASN A 55 -14.37 17.50 5.14
CA ASN A 55 -14.40 18.89 4.69
C ASN A 55 -15.15 18.97 3.36
N GLU A 56 -16.31 19.63 3.35
CA GLU A 56 -17.18 19.72 2.16
C GLU A 56 -16.47 20.32 0.92
N ALA A 57 -15.61 21.32 1.12
CA ALA A 57 -14.90 21.94 0.00
C ALA A 57 -13.87 20.98 -0.62
N ILE A 58 -13.15 20.24 0.21
CA ILE A 58 -12.20 19.20 -0.24
C ILE A 58 -12.96 18.03 -0.88
N ASP A 59 -14.04 17.58 -0.25
CA ASP A 59 -14.90 16.51 -0.80
C ASP A 59 -15.38 16.87 -2.22
N ALA A 60 -15.86 18.09 -2.43
CA ALA A 60 -16.29 18.58 -3.73
C ALA A 60 -15.14 18.60 -4.77
N LEU A 61 -13.93 19.01 -4.36
CA LEU A 61 -12.74 18.98 -5.23
C LEU A 61 -12.34 17.55 -5.61
N VAL A 62 -12.35 16.65 -4.65
CA VAL A 62 -12.03 15.23 -4.87
C VAL A 62 -13.06 14.61 -5.82
N LYS A 63 -14.35 14.72 -5.52
CA LYS A 63 -15.43 14.13 -6.34
C LYS A 63 -15.52 14.72 -7.75
N LYS A 64 -15.20 15.98 -7.93
CA LYS A 64 -15.09 16.60 -9.27
C LYS A 64 -14.04 15.90 -10.13
N ASN A 65 -12.93 15.48 -9.56
CA ASN A 65 -11.82 14.88 -10.29
C ASN A 65 -11.86 13.36 -10.30
N PHE A 66 -12.33 12.74 -9.21
CA PHE A 66 -12.46 11.30 -9.00
C PHE A 66 -13.89 10.99 -8.49
N PRO A 67 -14.89 10.93 -9.38
CA PRO A 67 -16.31 10.86 -8.99
C PRO A 67 -16.68 9.64 -8.13
N GLY A 68 -15.91 8.53 -8.24
CA GLY A 68 -16.11 7.33 -7.43
C GLY A 68 -15.34 7.32 -6.10
N ALA A 69 -14.61 8.39 -5.78
CA ALA A 69 -13.85 8.46 -4.53
C ALA A 69 -14.77 8.64 -3.33
N ILE A 70 -14.42 7.95 -2.25
CA ILE A 70 -15.07 8.05 -0.93
C ILE A 70 -14.00 8.36 0.11
N SER A 71 -14.37 9.02 1.21
CA SER A 71 -13.42 9.30 2.29
C SER A 71 -12.88 8.01 2.89
N ASN A 72 -11.63 8.02 3.38
CA ASN A 72 -11.06 6.86 4.06
C ASN A 72 -11.95 6.40 5.22
N LYS A 73 -12.57 7.34 5.96
CA LYS A 73 -13.52 7.05 7.02
C LYS A 73 -14.70 6.20 6.54
N ALA A 74 -15.34 6.62 5.45
CA ALA A 74 -16.47 5.88 4.88
C ALA A 74 -16.03 4.53 4.29
N MET A 75 -14.89 4.50 3.60
CA MET A 75 -14.36 3.29 3.00
C MET A 75 -14.02 2.23 4.06
N GLU A 76 -13.22 2.57 5.05
CA GLU A 76 -12.77 1.62 6.07
C GLU A 76 -13.94 1.07 6.90
N THR A 77 -14.93 1.93 7.22
CA THR A 77 -16.15 1.49 7.89
C THR A 77 -16.91 0.45 7.07
N LYS A 78 -17.08 0.69 5.77
CA LYS A 78 -17.77 -0.25 4.88
C LYS A 78 -16.97 -1.55 4.70
N ILE A 79 -15.65 -1.46 4.48
CA ILE A 79 -14.79 -2.64 4.34
C ILE A 79 -14.86 -3.52 5.58
N ALA A 80 -14.72 -2.95 6.78
CA ALA A 80 -14.80 -3.71 8.02
C ALA A 80 -16.13 -4.48 8.12
N SER A 81 -17.26 -3.82 7.88
CA SER A 81 -18.57 -4.43 7.92
C SER A 81 -18.75 -5.54 6.88
N ILE A 82 -18.30 -5.30 5.63
CA ILE A 82 -18.40 -6.30 4.54
C ILE A 82 -17.55 -7.52 4.83
N LEU A 83 -16.34 -7.32 5.36
CA LEU A 83 -15.41 -8.41 5.65
C LEU A 83 -15.81 -9.19 6.90
N GLU A 84 -16.32 -8.54 7.95
CA GLU A 84 -16.88 -9.22 9.13
C GLU A 84 -18.01 -10.19 8.74
N ALA A 85 -18.90 -9.76 7.84
CA ALA A 85 -19.95 -10.62 7.32
C ALA A 85 -19.45 -11.86 6.53
N LYS A 86 -18.15 -11.88 6.17
CA LYS A 86 -17.44 -13.00 5.51
C LYS A 86 -16.52 -13.77 6.46
N GLY A 87 -16.50 -13.44 7.75
CA GLY A 87 -15.71 -14.13 8.75
C GLY A 87 -14.31 -13.54 9.01
N PHE A 88 -13.96 -12.44 8.36
CA PHE A 88 -12.72 -11.71 8.65
C PHE A 88 -12.85 -11.00 10.00
N THR A 89 -11.92 -11.22 10.89
CA THR A 89 -11.84 -10.57 12.19
C THR A 89 -10.43 -10.03 12.44
N PRO A 90 -10.25 -9.07 13.36
CA PRO A 90 -8.90 -8.62 13.72
C PRO A 90 -7.97 -9.74 14.22
N ALA A 91 -8.52 -10.82 14.74
CA ALA A 91 -7.75 -11.94 15.28
C ALA A 91 -7.30 -12.95 14.21
N ASN A 92 -8.03 -13.07 13.10
CA ASN A 92 -7.77 -14.06 12.06
C ASN A 92 -7.39 -13.46 10.70
N THR A 93 -7.25 -12.15 10.60
CA THR A 93 -6.95 -11.48 9.33
C THR A 93 -5.55 -10.89 9.35
N LEU A 94 -4.69 -11.32 8.42
CA LEU A 94 -3.44 -10.64 8.13
C LEU A 94 -3.70 -9.51 7.14
N LEU A 95 -3.36 -8.28 7.52
CA LEU A 95 -3.30 -7.17 6.58
C LEU A 95 -2.05 -7.32 5.70
N CYS A 96 -2.21 -7.13 4.42
CA CYS A 96 -1.12 -7.06 3.45
C CYS A 96 -1.28 -5.79 2.61
N THR A 97 -0.22 -5.01 2.44
CA THR A 97 -0.30 -3.76 1.69
C THR A 97 0.71 -3.72 0.55
N SER A 98 0.33 -3.10 -0.55
CA SER A 98 1.23 -2.67 -1.62
C SER A 98 0.94 -1.21 -1.93
N LEU A 99 1.44 -0.34 -1.06
CA LEU A 99 1.27 1.11 -1.11
C LEU A 99 2.63 1.80 -1.27
N CYS A 100 2.62 3.07 -1.64
CA CYS A 100 3.86 3.83 -1.81
C CYS A 100 4.62 3.95 -0.49
N CYS A 101 5.95 4.04 -0.57
CA CYS A 101 6.79 4.34 0.61
C CYS A 101 6.73 5.81 1.06
N ASP A 102 6.02 6.68 0.31
CA ASP A 102 5.74 8.07 0.67
C ASP A 102 4.95 8.13 1.99
N GLU A 103 5.27 9.09 2.88
CA GLU A 103 4.61 9.23 4.20
C GLU A 103 3.11 9.47 4.08
N LEU A 104 2.64 10.11 3.01
CA LEU A 104 1.22 10.35 2.79
C LEU A 104 0.43 9.06 2.51
N ALA A 105 1.06 8.06 1.90
CA ALA A 105 0.43 6.77 1.68
C ALA A 105 0.29 5.95 2.98
N ARG A 106 1.03 6.33 4.04
CA ARG A 106 1.01 5.65 5.34
C ARG A 106 -0.29 5.85 6.12
N ASN A 107 -1.01 6.95 5.91
CA ASN A 107 -2.24 7.22 6.65
C ASN A 107 -3.24 6.06 6.57
N LEU A 108 -3.53 5.57 5.37
CA LEU A 108 -4.41 4.43 5.14
C LEU A 108 -3.85 3.14 5.76
N GLU A 109 -2.56 2.88 5.58
CA GLU A 109 -1.90 1.70 6.13
C GLU A 109 -1.91 1.69 7.65
N ASP A 110 -1.62 2.83 8.28
CA ASP A 110 -1.60 2.98 9.74
C ASP A 110 -3.00 2.79 10.35
N ASP A 111 -4.05 3.28 9.70
CA ASP A 111 -5.41 3.10 10.16
C ASP A 111 -5.84 1.64 10.07
N LEU A 112 -5.61 0.99 8.94
CA LEU A 112 -5.88 -0.43 8.79
C LEU A 112 -5.04 -1.30 9.73
N ASN A 113 -3.80 -0.91 10.03
CA ASN A 113 -2.96 -1.57 11.04
C ASN A 113 -3.58 -1.51 12.45
N LYS A 114 -4.16 -0.39 12.83
CA LYS A 114 -4.86 -0.26 14.12
C LYS A 114 -6.11 -1.15 14.19
N VAL A 115 -6.73 -1.40 13.04
CA VAL A 115 -7.91 -2.28 12.94
C VAL A 115 -7.51 -3.76 12.97
N TYR A 116 -6.62 -4.19 12.08
CA TYR A 116 -6.29 -5.60 11.86
C TYR A 116 -4.99 -6.07 12.55
N GLY A 117 -4.21 -5.16 13.11
CA GLY A 117 -2.97 -5.48 13.81
C GLY A 117 -1.74 -5.35 12.92
N HIS A 118 -1.09 -6.46 12.60
CA HIS A 118 0.16 -6.44 11.85
C HIS A 118 -0.06 -6.43 10.34
N ASN A 119 0.84 -5.75 9.63
CA ASN A 119 0.85 -5.63 8.18
C ASN A 119 2.09 -6.31 7.58
N PHE A 120 1.90 -7.03 6.49
CA PHE A 120 2.97 -7.48 5.61
C PHE A 120 3.04 -6.56 4.38
N ASN A 121 4.15 -5.85 4.20
CA ASN A 121 4.30 -4.88 3.13
C ASN A 121 4.94 -5.51 1.89
N LEU A 122 4.25 -5.48 0.75
CA LEU A 122 4.74 -5.89 -0.57
C LEU A 122 5.16 -4.70 -1.44
N GLY A 123 4.86 -3.47 -0.99
CA GLY A 123 4.93 -2.25 -1.80
C GLY A 123 6.31 -1.61 -1.88
N GLY A 124 6.37 -0.60 -2.70
CA GLY A 124 7.52 0.26 -2.89
C GLY A 124 7.12 1.55 -3.61
N LEU A 125 8.03 2.15 -4.39
CA LEU A 125 7.75 3.38 -5.12
C LEU A 125 6.44 3.31 -5.91
N SER A 126 5.65 4.35 -5.82
CA SER A 126 4.32 4.49 -6.46
C SER A 126 3.31 3.41 -6.09
N GLY A 127 3.58 2.55 -5.10
CA GLY A 127 2.69 1.47 -4.68
C GLY A 127 2.84 0.16 -5.47
N PHE A 128 3.86 0.02 -6.31
CA PHE A 128 4.11 -1.22 -7.04
C PHE A 128 4.52 -2.37 -6.10
N PRO A 129 4.05 -3.61 -6.34
CA PRO A 129 4.30 -4.77 -5.49
C PRO A 129 5.70 -5.36 -5.71
N PHE A 130 6.76 -4.59 -5.38
CA PHE A 130 8.15 -4.97 -5.65
C PHE A 130 8.65 -6.19 -4.87
N ALA A 131 7.95 -6.61 -3.82
CA ALA A 131 8.25 -7.87 -3.15
C ALA A 131 7.88 -9.11 -3.99
N GLY A 132 6.99 -8.96 -4.97
CA GLY A 132 6.65 -9.96 -5.98
C GLY A 132 6.15 -11.29 -5.41
N ASN A 133 6.28 -12.35 -6.20
CA ASN A 133 5.86 -13.71 -5.82
C ASN A 133 6.59 -14.22 -4.55
N THR A 134 7.86 -13.89 -4.38
CA THR A 134 8.64 -14.28 -3.20
C THR A 134 8.06 -13.64 -1.94
N GLY A 135 7.77 -12.33 -1.98
CA GLY A 135 7.17 -11.63 -0.86
C GLY A 135 5.76 -12.13 -0.55
N PHE A 136 4.95 -12.41 -1.57
CA PHE A 136 3.62 -12.98 -1.40
C PHE A 136 3.68 -14.38 -0.77
N GLY A 137 4.60 -15.23 -1.19
CA GLY A 137 4.81 -16.54 -0.58
C GLY A 137 5.22 -16.44 0.90
N ALA A 138 6.11 -15.49 1.23
CA ALA A 138 6.47 -15.22 2.61
C ALA A 138 5.27 -14.69 3.43
N MET A 139 4.50 -13.77 2.88
CA MET A 139 3.28 -13.24 3.49
C MET A 139 2.28 -14.36 3.80
N SER A 140 2.05 -15.25 2.85
CA SER A 140 1.12 -16.39 2.99
C SER A 140 1.46 -17.29 4.18
N ALA A 141 2.76 -17.45 4.51
CA ALA A 141 3.19 -18.21 5.67
C ALA A 141 2.86 -17.53 7.01
N HIS A 142 2.56 -16.24 6.99
CA HIS A 142 2.19 -15.46 8.17
C HIS A 142 0.68 -15.30 8.37
N VAL A 143 -0.14 -15.70 7.40
CA VAL A 143 -1.60 -15.75 7.59
C VAL A 143 -1.91 -16.78 8.67
N PRO A 144 -2.78 -16.49 9.65
CA PRO A 144 -3.21 -17.48 10.64
C PRO A 144 -3.75 -18.76 9.97
N ASP A 145 -3.60 -19.93 10.61
CA ASP A 145 -3.96 -21.22 9.97
C ASP A 145 -5.41 -21.29 9.52
N ASP A 146 -6.33 -20.78 10.32
CA ASP A 146 -7.76 -20.65 9.96
C ASP A 146 -8.11 -19.21 9.56
N GLY A 147 -7.16 -18.50 8.95
CA GLY A 147 -7.26 -17.07 8.74
C GLY A 147 -7.37 -16.63 7.29
N PHE A 148 -7.54 -15.34 7.15
CA PHE A 148 -7.75 -14.62 5.92
C PHE A 148 -6.61 -13.63 5.65
N CYS A 149 -6.49 -13.19 4.40
CA CYS A 149 -5.65 -12.08 4.01
C CYS A 149 -6.51 -10.92 3.48
N LEU A 150 -6.27 -9.71 3.98
CA LEU A 150 -6.77 -8.49 3.36
C LEU A 150 -5.60 -7.82 2.62
N LEU A 151 -5.60 -7.90 1.30
CA LEU A 151 -4.59 -7.25 0.46
C LEU A 151 -5.13 -5.91 -0.06
N VAL A 152 -4.44 -4.83 0.29
CA VAL A 152 -4.77 -3.46 -0.14
C VAL A 152 -3.65 -2.91 -1.00
N HIS A 153 -3.96 -2.47 -2.21
CA HIS A 153 -2.95 -1.89 -3.09
C HIS A 153 -3.45 -0.72 -3.93
N GLY A 154 -2.52 0.09 -4.37
CA GLY A 154 -2.78 1.14 -5.34
C GLY A 154 -1.75 2.26 -5.33
N PRO A 155 -1.70 3.04 -6.41
CA PRO A 155 -0.97 4.29 -6.45
C PRO A 155 -1.66 5.35 -5.60
N HIS A 156 -0.95 6.47 -5.39
CA HIS A 156 -1.54 7.64 -4.75
C HIS A 156 -1.31 8.91 -5.59
N VAL A 157 -2.16 9.91 -5.36
CA VAL A 157 -2.11 11.22 -6.01
C VAL A 157 -2.54 12.29 -5.02
N GLY A 158 -1.91 13.47 -5.07
CA GLY A 158 -2.32 14.62 -4.28
C GLY A 158 -3.39 15.46 -4.96
N ILE A 159 -4.22 16.12 -4.16
CA ILE A 159 -5.06 17.25 -4.56
C ILE A 159 -4.83 18.36 -3.54
N SER A 160 -4.26 19.49 -3.99
CA SER A 160 -4.04 20.64 -3.12
C SER A 160 -5.35 21.36 -2.76
N LYS A 161 -5.32 22.24 -1.76
CA LYS A 161 -6.46 23.08 -1.37
C LYS A 161 -7.05 23.89 -2.54
N ASP A 162 -6.19 24.25 -3.49
CA ASP A 162 -6.58 24.98 -4.70
C ASP A 162 -7.09 24.05 -5.81
N GLY A 163 -7.19 22.74 -5.55
CA GLY A 163 -7.68 21.74 -6.48
C GLY A 163 -6.68 21.31 -7.56
N VAL A 164 -5.39 21.56 -7.35
CA VAL A 164 -4.34 21.14 -8.29
C VAL A 164 -4.02 19.67 -8.10
N ILE A 165 -4.27 18.84 -9.12
CA ILE A 165 -3.98 17.40 -9.11
C ILE A 165 -2.47 17.18 -9.23
N GLY A 166 -1.94 16.22 -8.50
CA GLY A 166 -0.51 15.91 -8.43
C GLY A 166 0.25 16.80 -7.45
N LYS A 167 -0.45 17.61 -6.67
CA LYS A 167 0.09 18.51 -5.67
C LYS A 167 -0.60 18.34 -4.32
N VAL A 168 0.13 18.54 -3.23
CA VAL A 168 -0.42 18.45 -1.87
C VAL A 168 0.38 19.32 -0.91
N GLU A 169 -0.27 19.83 0.12
CA GLU A 169 0.37 20.45 1.27
C GLU A 169 0.92 19.36 2.20
N ARG A 170 2.11 19.60 2.78
CA ARG A 170 2.75 18.68 3.75
C ARG A 170 3.06 19.40 5.04
N SER A 171 2.94 18.70 6.17
CA SER A 171 3.29 19.26 7.49
C SER A 171 4.74 19.71 7.52
N GLY A 172 4.96 20.94 8.00
CA GLY A 172 6.30 21.51 8.13
C GLY A 172 6.97 21.95 6.84
N ILE A 173 6.29 21.86 5.69
CA ILE A 173 6.78 22.31 4.38
C ILE A 173 5.92 23.48 3.91
N ALA A 174 6.57 24.63 3.66
CA ALA A 174 5.87 25.86 3.28
C ALA A 174 5.31 25.83 1.85
N LEU A 175 5.89 25.03 0.96
CA LEU A 175 5.50 24.97 -0.45
C LEU A 175 4.65 23.72 -0.70
N VAL A 176 3.63 23.89 -1.56
CA VAL A 176 2.85 22.78 -2.11
C VAL A 176 3.75 21.90 -2.97
N ASP A 177 3.85 20.62 -2.65
CA ASP A 177 4.81 19.70 -3.27
C ASP A 177 4.14 18.62 -4.13
N ASN A 178 4.96 17.86 -4.87
CA ASN A 178 4.50 16.78 -5.74
C ASN A 178 4.00 15.58 -4.91
N CYS A 179 2.90 14.96 -5.39
CA CYS A 179 2.38 13.71 -4.86
C CYS A 179 1.67 12.90 -5.96
N CYS A 180 2.14 11.75 -6.35
CA CYS A 180 3.34 11.02 -5.94
C CYS A 180 4.58 11.49 -6.73
N GLY A 181 5.67 11.78 -6.04
CA GLY A 181 6.90 12.25 -6.69
C GLY A 181 7.49 11.26 -7.69
N SER A 182 7.59 9.98 -7.33
CA SER A 182 8.07 8.89 -8.21
C SER A 182 7.20 8.73 -9.47
N ALA A 183 5.88 8.76 -9.32
CA ALA A 183 4.94 8.68 -10.44
C ALA A 183 5.11 9.84 -11.43
N ILE A 184 5.24 11.06 -10.92
CA ILE A 184 5.46 12.26 -11.74
C ILE A 184 6.81 12.18 -12.45
N ALA A 185 7.87 11.74 -11.75
CA ALA A 185 9.19 11.54 -12.36
C ALA A 185 9.16 10.51 -13.50
N ALA A 186 8.46 9.38 -13.31
CA ALA A 186 8.28 8.37 -14.35
C ALA A 186 7.47 8.91 -15.54
N SER A 187 6.40 9.67 -15.28
CA SER A 187 5.61 10.34 -16.32
C SER A 187 6.44 11.34 -17.14
N ASN A 188 7.32 12.11 -16.49
CA ASN A 188 8.21 13.04 -17.17
C ASN A 188 9.29 12.31 -17.99
N TYR A 189 9.79 11.18 -17.50
CA TYR A 189 10.69 10.31 -18.26
C TYR A 189 10.02 9.83 -19.56
N LEU A 190 8.79 9.35 -19.50
CA LEU A 190 8.02 8.95 -20.68
C LEU A 190 7.87 10.07 -21.70
N LYS A 191 7.56 11.28 -21.23
CA LYS A 191 7.48 12.46 -22.09
C LYS A 191 8.82 12.73 -22.79
N GLY A 192 9.91 12.63 -22.03
CA GLY A 192 11.27 12.80 -22.57
C GLY A 192 11.63 11.75 -23.62
N ILE A 193 11.17 10.50 -23.49
CA ILE A 193 11.37 9.48 -24.53
C ILE A 193 10.62 9.83 -25.81
N THR A 194 9.35 10.19 -25.70
CA THR A 194 8.49 10.55 -26.85
C THR A 194 8.99 11.81 -27.55
N ASP A 195 9.55 12.76 -26.78
CA ASP A 195 10.14 13.99 -27.31
C ASP A 195 11.61 13.81 -27.77
N GLY A 196 12.16 12.59 -27.71
CA GLY A 196 13.52 12.25 -28.16
C GLY A 196 14.65 12.68 -27.25
N GLY A 197 14.34 13.09 -26.00
CA GLY A 197 15.31 13.67 -25.05
C GLY A 197 15.76 12.78 -23.89
N ALA A 198 15.20 11.58 -23.73
CA ALA A 198 15.55 10.70 -22.61
C ALA A 198 16.93 10.06 -22.80
N LYS A 199 17.76 10.10 -21.75
CA LYS A 199 19.06 9.42 -21.73
C LYS A 199 18.87 7.96 -21.33
N ILE A 200 19.54 7.06 -22.05
CA ILE A 200 19.66 5.65 -21.65
C ILE A 200 20.57 5.58 -20.42
N THR A 201 20.04 5.09 -19.29
CA THR A 201 20.81 4.81 -18.07
C THR A 201 21.58 3.51 -18.19
N THR A 202 22.80 3.45 -17.63
CA THR A 202 23.56 2.20 -17.56
C THR A 202 22.94 1.25 -16.54
N LYS A 203 23.17 -0.07 -16.70
CA LYS A 203 22.66 -1.08 -15.73
C LYS A 203 23.12 -0.80 -14.30
N LEU A 204 24.35 -0.31 -14.09
CA LEU A 204 24.86 0.05 -12.76
C LEU A 204 24.11 1.25 -12.14
N GLN A 205 23.76 2.23 -12.94
CA GLN A 205 22.93 3.36 -12.49
C GLN A 205 21.50 2.90 -12.16
N GLN A 206 20.97 1.90 -12.87
CA GLN A 206 19.67 1.29 -12.57
C GLN A 206 19.66 0.56 -11.23
N PHE A 207 20.77 -0.01 -10.77
CA PHE A 207 20.83 -0.72 -9.48
C PHE A 207 20.73 0.21 -8.27
N SER A 208 21.21 1.45 -8.35
CA SER A 208 21.07 2.42 -7.25
C SER A 208 19.65 2.97 -7.13
N ASP A 209 18.84 2.87 -8.19
CA ASP A 209 17.46 3.37 -8.26
C ASP A 209 16.56 2.41 -9.05
N PHE A 210 16.68 1.12 -8.73
CA PHE A 210 16.03 0.07 -9.53
C PHE A 210 14.50 0.17 -9.50
N GLN A 211 13.90 0.58 -8.38
CA GLN A 211 12.45 0.73 -8.30
C GLN A 211 11.95 1.83 -9.22
N GLN A 212 12.63 2.99 -9.25
CA GLN A 212 12.26 4.06 -10.17
C GLN A 212 12.40 3.65 -11.63
N GLY A 213 13.47 2.92 -11.98
CA GLY A 213 13.66 2.34 -13.31
C GLY A 213 12.52 1.36 -13.68
N ALA A 214 12.14 0.49 -12.75
CA ALA A 214 11.04 -0.43 -12.95
C ALA A 214 9.68 0.29 -13.11
N VAL A 215 9.40 1.33 -12.31
CA VAL A 215 8.18 2.15 -12.48
C VAL A 215 8.14 2.78 -13.88
N GLN A 216 9.27 3.30 -14.37
CA GLN A 216 9.37 3.86 -15.72
C GLN A 216 9.05 2.83 -16.79
N GLU A 217 9.59 1.62 -16.69
CA GLU A 217 9.32 0.52 -17.64
C GLU A 217 7.86 0.05 -17.57
N LEU A 218 7.30 -0.10 -16.37
CA LEU A 218 5.95 -0.60 -16.16
C LEU A 218 4.86 0.35 -16.66
N ILE A 219 5.13 1.65 -16.77
CA ILE A 219 4.19 2.61 -17.33
C ILE A 219 4.42 2.92 -18.82
N LEU A 220 5.47 2.39 -19.45
CA LEU A 220 5.73 2.57 -20.90
C LEU A 220 4.51 2.28 -21.79
N PRO A 221 3.73 1.20 -21.56
CA PRO A 221 2.56 0.90 -22.38
C PRO A 221 1.49 2.00 -22.39
N HIS A 222 1.50 2.85 -21.36
CA HIS A 222 0.53 3.94 -21.19
C HIS A 222 1.00 5.29 -21.75
N GLY A 223 2.16 5.34 -22.40
CA GLY A 223 2.77 6.57 -22.90
C GLY A 223 1.84 7.38 -23.81
N LYS A 224 1.19 6.71 -24.79
CA LYS A 224 0.20 7.36 -25.68
C LYS A 224 -0.99 7.90 -24.89
N ARG A 225 -1.58 7.11 -24.01
CA ARG A 225 -2.72 7.50 -23.17
C ARG A 225 -2.40 8.75 -22.33
N LEU A 226 -1.21 8.78 -21.71
CA LEU A 226 -0.77 9.91 -20.91
C LEU A 226 -0.49 11.18 -21.73
N ASN A 227 -0.02 11.02 -22.98
CA ASN A 227 0.24 12.15 -23.86
C ASN A 227 -1.04 12.75 -24.47
N ASP A 228 -2.01 11.90 -24.73
CA ASP A 228 -3.30 12.32 -25.34
C ASP A 228 -4.30 12.82 -24.28
N ALA A 229 -4.02 12.64 -22.99
CA ALA A 229 -4.94 13.02 -21.92
C ALA A 229 -5.07 14.55 -21.78
N ASP A 230 -6.29 15.05 -21.66
CA ASP A 230 -6.58 16.46 -21.36
C ASP A 230 -5.94 16.92 -20.06
N ASN A 231 -5.88 16.04 -19.07
CA ASN A 231 -5.19 16.26 -17.81
C ASN A 231 -4.31 15.03 -17.48
N ARG A 232 -3.04 15.15 -17.82
CA ARG A 232 -2.04 14.09 -17.59
C ARG A 232 -1.92 13.68 -16.13
N MET A 233 -2.02 14.62 -15.20
CA MET A 233 -1.89 14.32 -13.75
C MET A 233 -3.13 13.60 -13.21
N LYS A 234 -4.29 13.81 -13.78
CA LYS A 234 -5.50 13.04 -13.46
C LYS A 234 -5.45 11.63 -14.04
N GLU A 235 -4.85 11.46 -15.23
CA GLU A 235 -4.75 10.18 -15.92
C GLU A 235 -3.64 9.28 -15.36
N LEU A 236 -2.57 9.88 -14.83
CA LEU A 236 -1.40 9.16 -14.34
C LEU A 236 -1.69 8.09 -13.29
N PRO A 237 -2.46 8.35 -12.22
CA PRO A 237 -2.77 7.33 -11.23
C PRO A 237 -3.58 6.15 -11.81
N TYR A 238 -4.42 6.35 -12.81
CA TYR A 238 -5.11 5.26 -13.49
C TYR A 238 -4.15 4.40 -14.32
N ALA A 239 -3.21 5.03 -15.03
CA ALA A 239 -2.19 4.31 -15.78
C ALA A 239 -1.30 3.44 -14.88
N LEU A 240 -0.90 3.97 -13.71
CA LEU A 240 -0.17 3.22 -12.69
C LEU A 240 -1.01 2.08 -12.13
N TYR A 241 -2.28 2.36 -11.80
CA TYR A 241 -3.21 1.36 -11.29
C TYR A 241 -3.35 0.18 -12.25
N ASP A 242 -3.54 0.42 -13.54
CA ASP A 242 -3.71 -0.64 -14.54
C ASP A 242 -2.49 -1.58 -14.58
N SER A 243 -1.27 -1.03 -14.55
CA SER A 243 -0.05 -1.85 -14.47
C SER A 243 0.06 -2.61 -13.15
N GLN A 244 -0.27 -1.98 -12.03
CA GLN A 244 -0.24 -2.61 -10.71
C GLN A 244 -1.28 -3.71 -10.56
N ASP A 245 -2.50 -3.50 -11.05
CA ASP A 245 -3.59 -4.48 -10.96
C ASP A 245 -3.25 -5.77 -11.71
N ILE A 246 -2.60 -5.67 -12.87
CA ILE A 246 -2.11 -6.83 -13.61
C ILE A 246 -1.09 -7.59 -12.75
N LEU A 247 -0.07 -6.91 -12.22
CA LEU A 247 0.99 -7.53 -11.43
C LEU A 247 0.46 -8.18 -10.15
N VAL A 248 -0.43 -7.49 -9.42
CA VAL A 248 -1.00 -8.04 -8.17
C VAL A 248 -1.83 -9.28 -8.45
N ARG A 249 -2.63 -9.30 -9.50
CA ARG A 249 -3.40 -10.49 -9.87
C ARG A 249 -2.51 -11.64 -10.32
N ASP A 250 -1.44 -11.37 -11.04
CA ASP A 250 -0.46 -12.40 -11.41
C ASP A 250 0.26 -12.96 -10.18
N ILE A 251 0.60 -12.11 -9.19
CA ILE A 251 1.20 -12.53 -7.92
C ILE A 251 0.21 -13.40 -7.14
N ILE A 252 -1.06 -13.00 -7.01
CA ILE A 252 -2.10 -13.80 -6.35
C ILE A 252 -2.25 -15.15 -7.04
N ASN A 253 -2.36 -15.17 -8.39
CA ASN A 253 -2.51 -16.39 -9.15
C ASN A 253 -1.29 -17.31 -9.03
N GLY A 254 -0.08 -16.76 -9.03
CA GLY A 254 1.16 -17.51 -8.81
C GLY A 254 1.29 -18.08 -7.39
N GLY A 255 0.74 -17.40 -6.40
CA GLY A 255 0.81 -17.74 -4.98
C GLY A 255 -0.46 -18.35 -4.39
N LYS A 256 -1.47 -18.69 -5.21
CA LYS A 256 -2.79 -19.13 -4.75
C LYS A 256 -2.78 -20.30 -3.78
N GLY A 257 -1.82 -21.23 -3.88
CA GLY A 257 -1.66 -22.34 -2.94
C GLY A 257 -1.29 -21.92 -1.51
N GLY A 258 -0.97 -20.64 -1.28
CA GLY A 258 -0.72 -20.07 0.05
C GLY A 258 -1.94 -19.36 0.65
N ILE A 259 -3.05 -19.24 -0.08
CA ILE A 259 -4.29 -18.68 0.45
C ILE A 259 -4.93 -19.73 1.36
N LYS A 260 -5.22 -19.34 2.61
CA LYS A 260 -5.81 -20.26 3.60
C LYS A 260 -7.35 -20.27 3.50
N GLN A 261 -8.07 -19.52 4.34
CA GLN A 261 -9.54 -19.49 4.26
C GLN A 261 -10.07 -18.59 3.14
N GLY A 262 -9.30 -17.58 2.75
CA GLY A 262 -9.64 -16.68 1.66
C GLY A 262 -8.79 -15.40 1.66
N LEU A 263 -8.91 -14.65 0.56
CA LEU A 263 -8.25 -13.38 0.37
C LEU A 263 -9.25 -12.35 -0.14
N ALA A 264 -9.28 -11.18 0.49
CA ALA A 264 -9.97 -10.01 -0.02
C ALA A 264 -8.95 -9.06 -0.67
N LEU A 265 -9.17 -8.72 -1.93
CA LEU A 265 -8.35 -7.78 -2.69
C LEU A 265 -9.09 -6.46 -2.84
N LEU A 266 -8.65 -5.44 -2.09
CA LEU A 266 -9.08 -4.07 -2.27
C LEU A 266 -8.03 -3.30 -3.06
N SER A 267 -8.43 -2.69 -4.15
CA SER A 267 -7.50 -1.88 -4.94
C SER A 267 -8.15 -0.64 -5.55
N GLY A 268 -7.34 0.39 -5.71
CA GLY A 268 -7.80 1.68 -6.21
C GLY A 268 -6.72 2.75 -6.08
N ILE A 269 -7.14 4.00 -6.11
CA ILE A 269 -6.25 5.16 -6.06
C ILE A 269 -6.43 5.86 -4.71
N GLN A 270 -5.35 5.99 -3.93
CA GLN A 270 -5.35 6.87 -2.76
C GLN A 270 -5.27 8.33 -3.20
N ILE A 271 -6.07 9.19 -2.58
CA ILE A 271 -6.11 10.62 -2.88
C ILE A 271 -5.76 11.36 -1.59
N ASN A 272 -4.57 11.95 -1.55
CA ASN A 272 -4.07 12.70 -0.41
C ASN A 272 -4.44 14.18 -0.53
N THR A 273 -4.96 14.76 0.55
CA THR A 273 -5.56 16.09 0.54
C THR A 273 -4.90 17.09 1.51
N GLY A 274 -3.84 16.65 2.17
CA GLY A 274 -3.08 17.47 3.10
C GLY A 274 -3.30 17.12 4.57
N PRO A 275 -2.48 17.70 5.48
CA PRO A 275 -2.34 17.21 6.86
C PRO A 275 -3.55 17.41 7.74
N ASP A 276 -4.35 18.45 7.48
CA ASP A 276 -5.50 18.83 8.30
C ASP A 276 -6.84 18.37 7.73
N THR A 277 -6.80 17.50 6.72
CA THR A 277 -7.97 17.01 6.00
C THR A 277 -7.97 15.50 5.91
N LEU A 278 -9.14 14.90 5.75
CA LEU A 278 -9.29 13.47 5.61
C LEU A 278 -8.94 13.05 4.18
N ASP A 279 -8.08 12.05 4.04
CA ASP A 279 -7.77 11.46 2.75
C ASP A 279 -8.94 10.64 2.18
N TYR A 280 -8.86 10.38 0.88
CA TYR A 280 -9.89 9.64 0.13
C TYR A 280 -9.28 8.42 -0.57
N PHE A 281 -10.15 7.49 -0.90
CA PHE A 281 -9.82 6.35 -1.74
C PHE A 281 -10.83 6.24 -2.89
N HIS A 282 -10.33 6.06 -4.10
CA HIS A 282 -11.16 5.75 -5.25
C HIS A 282 -11.10 4.26 -5.53
N PRO A 283 -12.04 3.45 -5.01
CA PRO A 283 -12.01 2.01 -5.18
C PRO A 283 -12.29 1.64 -6.64
N LEU A 284 -11.44 0.82 -7.22
CA LEU A 284 -11.56 0.31 -8.58
C LEU A 284 -11.78 -1.20 -8.62
N ARG A 285 -11.43 -1.89 -7.53
CA ARG A 285 -11.65 -3.32 -7.33
C ARG A 285 -11.86 -3.63 -5.85
N PHE A 286 -12.79 -4.53 -5.56
CA PHE A 286 -12.92 -5.17 -4.27
C PHE A 286 -13.42 -6.60 -4.51
N ASP A 287 -12.48 -7.55 -4.63
CA ASP A 287 -12.75 -8.92 -5.00
C ASP A 287 -12.46 -9.88 -3.84
N TYR A 288 -13.19 -11.01 -3.81
CA TYR A 288 -12.98 -12.08 -2.87
C TYR A 288 -12.49 -13.34 -3.60
N TYR A 289 -11.43 -13.93 -3.07
CA TYR A 289 -10.83 -15.20 -3.50
C TYR A 289 -11.04 -16.24 -2.42
N ASP A 290 -11.43 -17.46 -2.80
CA ASP A 290 -11.58 -18.61 -1.91
C ASP A 290 -10.23 -19.23 -1.52
N SER A 291 -10.27 -20.32 -0.74
CA SER A 291 -9.08 -21.08 -0.30
C SER A 291 -8.31 -21.72 -1.47
N ASP A 292 -8.96 -21.95 -2.59
CA ASP A 292 -8.33 -22.49 -3.81
C ASP A 292 -7.71 -21.39 -4.67
N GLY A 293 -7.85 -20.13 -4.26
CA GLY A 293 -7.38 -18.96 -4.97
C GLY A 293 -8.19 -18.60 -6.20
N ASN A 294 -9.44 -19.06 -6.28
CA ASN A 294 -10.35 -18.66 -7.33
C ASN A 294 -11.10 -17.39 -6.94
N MET A 295 -11.20 -16.46 -7.88
CA MET A 295 -12.00 -15.25 -7.68
C MET A 295 -13.50 -15.65 -7.67
N VAL A 296 -14.14 -15.53 -6.51
CA VAL A 296 -15.52 -15.95 -6.29
C VAL A 296 -16.52 -14.85 -6.64
N GLY A 297 -16.14 -13.59 -6.48
CA GLY A 297 -17.00 -12.47 -6.82
C GLY A 297 -16.47 -11.11 -6.39
N SER A 298 -17.05 -10.07 -6.96
CA SER A 298 -16.73 -8.69 -6.61
C SER A 298 -17.67 -8.16 -5.53
N MET A 299 -17.09 -7.45 -4.58
CA MET A 299 -17.78 -6.73 -3.51
C MET A 299 -17.81 -5.22 -3.76
N LEU A 300 -17.27 -4.76 -4.91
CA LEU A 300 -17.09 -3.33 -5.21
C LEU A 300 -18.40 -2.55 -5.12
N SER A 301 -19.50 -3.11 -5.58
CA SER A 301 -20.82 -2.46 -5.54
C SER A 301 -21.40 -2.25 -4.13
N LYS A 302 -20.73 -2.79 -3.10
CA LYS A 302 -21.12 -2.60 -1.69
C LYS A 302 -20.40 -1.42 -1.03
N LEU A 303 -19.36 -0.89 -1.68
CA LEU A 303 -18.65 0.32 -1.25
C LEU A 303 -19.37 1.57 -1.72
#